data_9fbfa52ff826c7698ca2e599ca395e74
#
_entry.id   9fbfa52ff826c7698ca2e599ca395e74
#
_cell.length_a   1.000
_cell.length_b   1.000
_cell.length_c   1.000
_cell.angle_alpha   90.00
_cell.angle_beta   90.00
_cell.angle_gamma   90.00
#
_symmetry.space_group_name_H-M   'P 1'
#
loop_
_entity.id
_entity.type
_entity.pdbx_description
1 polymer ?
#
loop_
_entity_poly.entity_id
_entity_poly.type
_entity_poly.pdbx_seq_one_letter_code
_entity_poly.pdbx_strand_id
1 'polypeptide(L)'
;HPVLMFIYISIFVLLASSVLGSLGVVAHTTLGDFPINNLLGQEPIEVLKVGASGATVSERYSNGLSYIIGTAINNFMDMKAIGSILIIMLAIGLMEHSGYLSIAMKSVVKATPVKLVTPVVIFLGVMSNLASDAGYVVLIPLAALMYYTLGRHPLAGLAAGFAGVSGGFSANLFVSSTDALLLPFTQAAAETGDALAGTNLAGSLSVTSNWFFMMASTAVIMLLGTLVIDKFVEPRLGKYNKSEASIDQNHNETEKEIKAFKFTNKVMLVVLGLIVLAALPLDKGNKIFLLGDLSTNVPLWGTNAEGLPALVEVDGFLNSIFFQGDIVMMIMFVIFAASGLVYGFKSGKFAKPADVVPAMVKAMADMAPI
;
A
#
# COMPACT_ATOMS: atom_id res chain seq x y z
N HIS A 1 0.37 -17.92 -14.67
CA HIS A 1 -0.16 -16.55 -14.76
C HIS A 1 -1.18 -16.37 -13.64
N PRO A 2 -1.13 -15.31 -12.81
CA PRO A 2 -2.03 -15.15 -11.67
C PRO A 2 -3.51 -15.28 -12.03
N VAL A 3 -3.94 -14.67 -13.14
CA VAL A 3 -5.32 -14.75 -13.61
C VAL A 3 -5.79 -16.20 -13.84
N LEU A 4 -4.94 -17.04 -14.43
CA LEU A 4 -5.27 -18.47 -14.63
C LEU A 4 -5.42 -19.19 -13.29
N MET A 5 -4.60 -18.86 -12.30
CA MET A 5 -4.70 -19.43 -10.96
C MET A 5 -6.05 -19.08 -10.32
N PHE A 6 -6.48 -17.82 -10.40
CA PHE A 6 -7.80 -17.43 -9.90
C PHE A 6 -8.96 -18.11 -10.65
N ILE A 7 -8.86 -18.25 -11.97
CA ILE A 7 -9.85 -18.99 -12.76
C ILE A 7 -9.94 -20.46 -12.30
N TYR A 8 -8.80 -21.12 -12.10
CA TYR A 8 -8.80 -22.51 -11.62
C TYR A 8 -9.35 -22.64 -10.21
N ILE A 9 -9.01 -21.70 -9.29
CA ILE A 9 -9.57 -21.67 -7.93
C ILE A 9 -11.10 -21.47 -8.00
N SER A 10 -11.57 -20.53 -8.82
CA SER A 10 -13.01 -20.28 -8.98
C SER A 10 -13.74 -21.51 -9.50
N ILE A 11 -13.20 -22.18 -10.53
CA ILE A 11 -13.77 -23.43 -11.06
C ILE A 11 -13.77 -24.51 -9.97
N PHE A 12 -12.66 -24.64 -9.23
CA PHE A 12 -12.58 -25.61 -8.14
C PHE A 12 -13.64 -25.35 -7.06
N VAL A 13 -13.80 -24.11 -6.64
CA VAL A 13 -14.82 -23.70 -5.64
C VAL A 13 -16.23 -24.01 -6.14
N LEU A 14 -16.53 -23.73 -7.41
CA LEU A 14 -17.82 -24.04 -8.02
C LEU A 14 -18.11 -25.54 -8.03
N LEU A 15 -17.13 -26.35 -8.41
CA LEU A 15 -17.26 -27.81 -8.42
C LEU A 15 -17.38 -28.37 -6.99
N ALA A 16 -16.55 -27.89 -6.08
CA ALA A 16 -16.59 -28.31 -4.68
C ALA A 16 -17.93 -27.95 -4.02
N SER A 17 -18.45 -26.73 -4.24
CA SER A 17 -19.75 -26.31 -3.72
C SER A 17 -20.88 -27.15 -4.30
N SER A 18 -20.79 -27.51 -5.57
CA SER A 18 -21.79 -28.38 -6.21
C SER A 18 -21.81 -29.76 -5.60
N VAL A 19 -20.64 -30.38 -5.41
CA VAL A 19 -20.53 -31.70 -4.78
C VAL A 19 -20.99 -31.67 -3.32
N LEU A 20 -20.48 -30.75 -2.53
CA LEU A 20 -20.80 -30.65 -1.09
C LEU A 20 -22.27 -30.29 -0.87
N GLY A 21 -22.81 -29.36 -1.66
CA GLY A 21 -24.20 -28.97 -1.60
C GLY A 21 -25.15 -30.11 -2.01
N SER A 22 -24.79 -30.88 -3.05
CA SER A 22 -25.59 -32.07 -3.45
C SER A 22 -25.55 -33.19 -2.43
N LEU A 23 -24.49 -33.31 -1.65
CA LEU A 23 -24.38 -34.26 -0.54
C LEU A 23 -25.08 -33.77 0.73
N GLY A 24 -25.67 -32.56 0.73
CA GLY A 24 -26.35 -32.00 1.88
C GLY A 24 -25.39 -31.64 3.04
N VAL A 25 -24.14 -31.34 2.73
CA VAL A 25 -23.14 -30.99 3.76
C VAL A 25 -23.53 -29.67 4.40
N VAL A 26 -23.53 -29.63 5.73
CA VAL A 26 -23.81 -28.47 6.54
C VAL A 26 -22.54 -28.08 7.28
N ALA A 27 -22.18 -26.82 7.19
CA ALA A 27 -21.07 -26.26 7.96
C ALA A 27 -21.61 -25.91 9.37
N HIS A 28 -21.14 -26.65 10.36
CA HIS A 28 -21.44 -26.39 11.77
C HIS A 28 -20.46 -25.37 12.33
N THR A 29 -20.94 -24.20 12.72
CA THR A 29 -20.13 -23.16 13.32
C THR A 29 -20.69 -22.79 14.69
N THR A 30 -19.93 -22.06 15.49
CA THR A 30 -20.42 -21.48 16.77
C THR A 30 -21.61 -20.55 16.60
N LEU A 31 -21.93 -20.16 15.38
CA LEU A 31 -22.96 -19.17 15.01
C LEU A 31 -24.20 -19.84 14.42
N GLY A 32 -24.17 -21.15 14.21
CA GLY A 32 -25.27 -21.90 13.65
C GLY A 32 -24.84 -22.87 12.54
N ASP A 33 -25.83 -23.51 11.97
CA ASP A 33 -25.70 -24.50 10.91
C ASP A 33 -25.99 -23.84 9.57
N PHE A 34 -24.99 -23.81 8.68
CA PHE A 34 -25.09 -23.23 7.35
C PHE A 34 -25.00 -24.32 6.27
N PRO A 35 -26.08 -24.58 5.54
CA PRO A 35 -26.04 -25.53 4.43
C PRO A 35 -25.15 -24.94 3.31
N ILE A 36 -24.29 -25.78 2.75
CA ILE A 36 -23.48 -25.40 1.61
C ILE A 36 -24.37 -25.35 0.37
N ASN A 37 -24.46 -24.17 -0.25
CA ASN A 37 -25.24 -23.95 -1.46
C ASN A 37 -24.64 -24.71 -2.64
N ASN A 38 -25.48 -25.44 -3.40
CA ASN A 38 -25.10 -26.03 -4.68
C ASN A 38 -25.11 -24.96 -5.76
N LEU A 39 -23.95 -24.34 -6.03
CA LEU A 39 -23.85 -23.23 -6.98
C LEU A 39 -24.08 -23.64 -8.45
N LEU A 40 -23.95 -24.91 -8.79
CA LEU A 40 -24.27 -25.41 -10.13
C LEU A 40 -25.63 -26.13 -10.18
N GLY A 41 -26.32 -26.25 -9.03
CA GLY A 41 -27.66 -26.83 -8.94
C GLY A 41 -28.74 -25.92 -9.51
N GLN A 42 -29.89 -26.53 -9.76
CA GLN A 42 -31.10 -25.83 -10.24
C GLN A 42 -32.05 -25.42 -9.10
N GLU A 43 -31.70 -25.77 -7.87
CA GLU A 43 -32.51 -25.43 -6.71
C GLU A 43 -32.28 -23.97 -6.30
N PRO A 44 -33.30 -23.31 -5.72
CA PRO A 44 -33.14 -21.96 -5.19
C PRO A 44 -32.08 -21.93 -4.10
N ILE A 45 -31.22 -20.92 -4.16
CA ILE A 45 -30.22 -20.66 -3.14
C ILE A 45 -30.55 -19.39 -2.38
N GLU A 46 -30.16 -19.37 -1.11
CA GLU A 46 -30.30 -18.22 -0.24
C GLU A 46 -28.93 -17.71 0.15
N VAL A 47 -28.67 -16.44 -0.08
CA VAL A 47 -27.40 -15.79 0.21
C VAL A 47 -27.61 -14.70 1.24
N LEU A 48 -26.84 -14.76 2.32
CA LEU A 48 -26.85 -13.73 3.35
C LEU A 48 -25.99 -12.56 2.92
N LYS A 49 -26.56 -11.37 2.87
CA LYS A 49 -25.83 -10.11 2.66
C LYS A 49 -25.93 -9.23 3.88
N VAL A 50 -24.83 -8.57 4.21
CA VAL A 50 -24.83 -7.53 5.24
C VAL A 50 -25.25 -6.23 4.58
N GLY A 51 -26.41 -5.71 4.96
CA GLY A 51 -26.87 -4.40 4.50
C GLY A 51 -26.02 -3.26 5.07
N ALA A 52 -26.11 -2.08 4.47
CA ALA A 52 -25.39 -0.88 4.88
C ALA A 52 -25.67 -0.46 6.36
N SER A 53 -26.74 -0.96 6.95
CA SER A 53 -27.10 -0.76 8.37
C SER A 53 -26.53 -1.82 9.32
N GLY A 54 -25.69 -2.76 8.81
CA GLY A 54 -25.23 -3.92 9.60
C GLY A 54 -26.27 -5.03 9.80
N ALA A 55 -27.50 -4.85 9.26
CA ALA A 55 -28.51 -5.90 9.31
C ALA A 55 -28.26 -6.94 8.22
N THR A 56 -28.35 -8.21 8.59
CA THR A 56 -28.32 -9.33 7.66
C THR A 56 -29.63 -9.39 6.85
N VAL A 57 -29.51 -9.32 5.53
CA VAL A 57 -30.62 -9.49 4.62
C VAL A 57 -30.38 -10.75 3.81
N SER A 58 -31.36 -11.68 3.79
CA SER A 58 -31.28 -12.83 2.92
C SER A 58 -31.85 -12.51 1.53
N GLU A 59 -31.06 -12.75 0.51
CA GLU A 59 -31.49 -12.64 -0.89
C GLU A 59 -31.64 -14.07 -1.46
N ARG A 60 -32.78 -14.29 -2.11
CA ARG A 60 -33.09 -15.58 -2.73
C ARG A 60 -32.92 -15.51 -4.24
N TYR A 61 -32.17 -16.45 -4.79
CA TYR A 61 -31.94 -16.60 -6.22
C TYR A 61 -32.55 -17.91 -6.70
N SER A 62 -33.01 -17.93 -7.95
CA SER A 62 -33.68 -19.11 -8.55
C SER A 62 -32.77 -20.34 -8.64
N ASN A 63 -31.46 -20.12 -8.80
CA ASN A 63 -30.41 -21.13 -8.77
C ASN A 63 -29.04 -20.47 -8.62
N GLY A 64 -27.98 -21.29 -8.39
CA GLY A 64 -26.63 -20.78 -8.19
C GLY A 64 -26.04 -20.07 -9.41
N LEU A 65 -26.36 -20.52 -10.62
CA LEU A 65 -25.88 -19.87 -11.85
C LEU A 65 -26.50 -18.49 -12.03
N SER A 66 -27.80 -18.34 -11.73
CA SER A 66 -28.47 -17.03 -11.78
C SER A 66 -27.91 -16.05 -10.74
N TYR A 67 -27.47 -16.55 -9.59
CA TYR A 67 -26.74 -15.76 -8.60
C TYR A 67 -25.40 -15.28 -9.16
N ILE A 68 -24.56 -16.18 -9.66
CA ILE A 68 -23.21 -15.85 -10.16
C ILE A 68 -23.28 -14.84 -11.29
N ILE A 69 -24.16 -15.07 -12.29
CA ILE A 69 -24.28 -14.16 -13.44
C ILE A 69 -25.00 -12.87 -13.05
N GLY A 70 -26.08 -12.96 -12.29
CA GLY A 70 -26.89 -11.80 -11.91
C GLY A 70 -26.17 -10.83 -10.97
N THR A 71 -25.24 -11.32 -10.15
CA THR A 71 -24.51 -10.47 -9.20
C THR A 71 -23.12 -10.06 -9.70
N ALA A 72 -22.62 -10.63 -10.79
CA ALA A 72 -21.23 -10.42 -11.25
C ALA A 72 -20.86 -8.92 -11.41
N ILE A 73 -21.73 -8.14 -12.06
CA ILE A 73 -21.50 -6.71 -12.27
C ILE A 73 -21.59 -5.95 -10.94
N ASN A 74 -22.58 -6.23 -10.12
CA ASN A 74 -22.76 -5.58 -8.84
C ASN A 74 -21.58 -5.89 -7.91
N ASN A 75 -21.17 -7.15 -7.81
CA ASN A 75 -20.00 -7.55 -7.01
C ASN A 75 -18.72 -6.85 -7.47
N PHE A 76 -18.55 -6.63 -8.79
CA PHE A 76 -17.43 -5.86 -9.31
C PHE A 76 -17.55 -4.37 -8.95
N MET A 77 -18.71 -3.77 -9.08
CA MET A 77 -18.95 -2.35 -8.78
C MET A 77 -18.90 -2.05 -7.28
N ASP A 78 -19.36 -2.98 -6.46
CA ASP A 78 -19.34 -2.88 -4.99
C ASP A 78 -17.96 -3.12 -4.37
N MET A 79 -16.97 -3.54 -5.19
CA MET A 79 -15.59 -3.71 -4.73
C MET A 79 -14.95 -2.34 -4.48
N LYS A 80 -15.07 -1.83 -3.26
CA LYS A 80 -14.51 -0.54 -2.81
C LYS A 80 -13.01 -0.39 -3.12
N ALA A 81 -12.28 -1.51 -3.17
CA ALA A 81 -10.86 -1.54 -3.50
C ALA A 81 -10.52 -0.94 -4.86
N ILE A 82 -11.34 -1.15 -5.89
CA ILE A 82 -11.02 -0.75 -7.26
C ILE A 82 -10.84 0.77 -7.37
N GLY A 83 -11.77 1.54 -6.83
CA GLY A 83 -11.69 3.00 -6.86
C GLY A 83 -10.45 3.55 -6.16
N SER A 84 -10.17 3.03 -4.97
CA SER A 84 -9.01 3.41 -4.15
C SER A 84 -7.68 3.09 -4.83
N ILE A 85 -7.58 1.89 -5.41
CA ILE A 85 -6.41 1.44 -6.17
C ILE A 85 -6.16 2.36 -7.36
N LEU A 86 -7.19 2.62 -8.17
CA LEU A 86 -7.08 3.44 -9.38
C LEU A 86 -6.56 4.85 -9.05
N ILE A 87 -7.11 5.48 -8.02
CA ILE A 87 -6.72 6.84 -7.63
C ILE A 87 -5.25 6.88 -7.19
N ILE A 88 -4.85 5.99 -6.28
CA ILE A 88 -3.48 5.99 -5.76
C ILE A 88 -2.47 5.64 -6.84
N MET A 89 -2.75 4.63 -7.66
CA MET A 89 -1.82 4.20 -8.71
C MET A 89 -1.64 5.25 -9.80
N LEU A 90 -2.69 6.02 -10.12
CA LEU A 90 -2.54 7.17 -11.03
C LEU A 90 -1.55 8.20 -10.48
N ALA A 91 -1.63 8.51 -9.19
CA ALA A 91 -0.73 9.48 -8.57
C ALA A 91 0.72 8.97 -8.48
N ILE A 92 0.88 7.70 -8.09
CA ILE A 92 2.20 7.03 -8.05
C ILE A 92 2.81 6.99 -9.45
N GLY A 93 2.04 6.59 -10.46
CA GLY A 93 2.53 6.56 -11.84
C GLY A 93 2.97 7.92 -12.35
N LEU A 94 2.28 9.01 -11.99
CA LEU A 94 2.73 10.36 -12.29
C LEU A 94 4.07 10.69 -11.61
N MET A 95 4.24 10.33 -10.35
CA MET A 95 5.47 10.54 -9.60
C MET A 95 6.64 9.74 -10.19
N GLU A 96 6.40 8.48 -10.53
CA GLU A 96 7.39 7.57 -11.10
C GLU A 96 7.82 8.01 -12.50
N HIS A 97 6.86 8.22 -13.41
CA HIS A 97 7.15 8.60 -14.81
C HIS A 97 7.73 9.99 -14.94
N SER A 98 7.50 10.91 -13.99
CA SER A 98 8.20 12.18 -13.93
C SER A 98 9.69 12.01 -13.66
N GLY A 99 10.11 10.91 -13.02
CA GLY A 99 11.47 10.66 -12.55
C GLY A 99 11.77 11.25 -11.15
N TYR A 100 10.76 11.82 -10.48
CA TYR A 100 10.94 12.41 -9.15
C TYR A 100 11.46 11.40 -8.13
N LEU A 101 10.90 10.20 -8.11
CA LEU A 101 11.32 9.14 -7.21
C LEU A 101 12.79 8.75 -7.42
N SER A 102 13.22 8.61 -8.69
CA SER A 102 14.60 8.28 -9.04
C SER A 102 15.58 9.33 -8.53
N ILE A 103 15.29 10.61 -8.74
CA ILE A 103 16.20 11.67 -8.25
C ILE A 103 16.18 11.82 -6.74
N ALA A 104 15.03 11.55 -6.10
CA ALA A 104 14.92 11.57 -4.65
C ALA A 104 15.83 10.49 -4.04
N MET A 105 15.74 9.24 -4.51
CA MET A 105 16.60 8.14 -4.06
C MET A 105 18.09 8.45 -4.30
N LYS A 106 18.46 8.91 -5.49
CA LYS A 106 19.84 9.30 -5.82
C LYS A 106 20.36 10.41 -4.90
N SER A 107 19.54 11.42 -4.64
CA SER A 107 19.94 12.56 -3.77
C SER A 107 20.21 12.13 -2.35
N VAL A 108 19.38 11.25 -1.77
CA VAL A 108 19.59 10.71 -0.42
C VAL A 108 20.87 9.89 -0.38
N VAL A 109 21.06 9.02 -1.37
CA VAL A 109 22.26 8.18 -1.49
C VAL A 109 23.53 9.02 -1.55
N LYS A 110 23.56 10.07 -2.39
CA LYS A 110 24.73 10.98 -2.52
C LYS A 110 25.03 11.77 -1.25
N ALA A 111 24.01 12.11 -0.47
CA ALA A 111 24.16 12.86 0.78
C ALA A 111 24.60 11.98 1.96
N THR A 112 24.66 10.64 1.78
CA THR A 112 24.87 9.69 2.87
C THR A 112 26.35 9.53 3.20
N PRO A 113 26.76 9.66 4.48
CA PRO A 113 28.13 9.36 4.92
C PRO A 113 28.47 7.88 4.68
N VAL A 114 29.73 7.61 4.34
CA VAL A 114 30.22 6.25 3.98
C VAL A 114 29.85 5.17 5.01
N LYS A 115 29.87 5.52 6.31
CA LYS A 115 29.52 4.58 7.40
C LYS A 115 28.03 4.21 7.45
N LEU A 116 27.16 5.03 6.88
CA LEU A 116 25.72 4.85 6.92
C LEU A 116 25.14 4.38 5.57
N VAL A 117 26.00 4.03 4.63
CA VAL A 117 25.58 3.62 3.29
C VAL A 117 24.70 2.37 3.33
N THR A 118 25.11 1.33 4.04
CA THR A 118 24.32 0.09 4.10
C THR A 118 22.94 0.29 4.72
N PRO A 119 22.82 0.87 5.95
CA PRO A 119 21.50 1.08 6.53
C PRO A 119 20.64 2.03 5.69
N VAL A 120 21.20 3.05 5.06
CA VAL A 120 20.44 3.99 4.22
C VAL A 120 19.99 3.32 2.92
N VAL A 121 20.81 2.49 2.28
CA VAL A 121 20.40 1.73 1.09
C VAL A 121 19.25 0.79 1.43
N ILE A 122 19.32 0.05 2.54
CA ILE A 122 18.24 -0.83 2.98
C ILE A 122 16.98 -0.02 3.32
N PHE A 123 17.13 1.08 4.04
CA PHE A 123 16.01 1.99 4.36
C PHE A 123 15.33 2.52 3.10
N LEU A 124 16.11 2.99 2.11
CA LEU A 124 15.55 3.43 0.83
C LEU A 124 14.88 2.29 0.07
N GLY A 125 15.40 1.07 0.21
CA GLY A 125 14.74 -0.13 -0.34
C GLY A 125 13.36 -0.34 0.24
N VAL A 126 13.25 -0.29 1.58
CA VAL A 126 11.97 -0.35 2.28
C VAL A 126 11.05 0.78 1.82
N MET A 127 11.55 2.02 1.82
CA MET A 127 10.76 3.20 1.42
C MET A 127 10.34 3.21 -0.04
N SER A 128 11.08 2.52 -0.92
CA SER A 128 10.73 2.44 -2.34
C SER A 128 9.41 1.70 -2.60
N ASN A 129 9.01 0.82 -1.68
CA ASN A 129 7.72 0.12 -1.75
C ASN A 129 6.50 1.05 -1.59
N LEU A 130 6.72 2.30 -1.16
CA LEU A 130 5.69 3.33 -1.19
C LEU A 130 5.17 3.60 -2.61
N ALA A 131 6.02 3.42 -3.60
CA ALA A 131 5.76 3.67 -5.02
C ALA A 131 5.90 2.39 -5.87
N SER A 132 5.39 1.27 -5.37
CA SER A 132 5.38 0.00 -6.09
C SER A 132 6.80 -0.52 -6.43
N ASP A 133 7.04 -0.96 -7.67
CA ASP A 133 8.24 -1.70 -8.06
C ASP A 133 9.45 -0.84 -8.50
N ALA A 134 9.33 0.49 -8.42
CA ALA A 134 10.39 1.41 -8.85
C ALA A 134 11.73 1.17 -8.12
N GLY A 135 11.68 0.68 -6.89
CA GLY A 135 12.86 0.31 -6.12
C GLY A 135 13.72 -0.75 -6.79
N TYR A 136 13.13 -1.75 -7.40
CA TYR A 136 13.86 -2.82 -8.09
C TYR A 136 14.67 -2.29 -9.27
N VAL A 137 14.10 -1.38 -10.04
CA VAL A 137 14.73 -0.85 -11.26
C VAL A 137 15.79 0.20 -10.95
N VAL A 138 15.54 1.05 -9.96
CA VAL A 138 16.37 2.24 -9.70
C VAL A 138 17.36 2.01 -8.56
N LEU A 139 16.89 1.51 -7.42
CA LEU A 139 17.72 1.46 -6.22
C LEU A 139 18.76 0.34 -6.26
N ILE A 140 18.41 -0.83 -6.80
CA ILE A 140 19.34 -1.97 -6.80
C ILE A 140 20.61 -1.66 -7.62
N PRO A 141 20.52 -1.21 -8.88
CA PRO A 141 21.71 -0.79 -9.63
C PRO A 141 22.44 0.39 -8.98
N LEU A 142 21.69 1.35 -8.43
CA LEU A 142 22.28 2.51 -7.75
C LEU A 142 23.08 2.11 -6.51
N ALA A 143 22.58 1.15 -5.72
CA ALA A 143 23.27 0.63 -4.55
C ALA A 143 24.60 -0.08 -4.95
N ALA A 144 24.57 -0.86 -6.03
CA ALA A 144 25.78 -1.48 -6.57
C ALA A 144 26.84 -0.44 -6.99
N LEU A 145 26.40 0.59 -7.74
CA LEU A 145 27.26 1.69 -8.17
C LEU A 145 27.83 2.47 -6.96
N MET A 146 27.02 2.69 -5.96
CA MET A 146 27.44 3.41 -4.75
C MET A 146 28.52 2.64 -3.98
N TYR A 147 28.34 1.33 -3.76
CA TYR A 147 29.36 0.50 -3.12
C TYR A 147 30.65 0.50 -3.94
N TYR A 148 30.55 0.40 -5.27
CA TYR A 148 31.70 0.50 -6.17
C TYR A 148 32.47 1.81 -6.02
N THR A 149 31.77 2.95 -6.00
CA THR A 149 32.42 4.28 -5.87
C THR A 149 33.11 4.45 -4.54
N LEU A 150 32.58 3.83 -3.47
CA LEU A 150 33.15 3.84 -2.13
C LEU A 150 34.28 2.80 -1.94
N GLY A 151 34.61 2.03 -2.97
CA GLY A 151 35.63 0.99 -2.89
C GLY A 151 35.17 -0.29 -2.17
N ARG A 152 33.86 -0.43 -1.94
CA ARG A 152 33.22 -1.63 -1.40
C ARG A 152 32.81 -2.57 -2.53
N HIS A 153 32.45 -3.81 -2.20
CA HIS A 153 32.10 -4.80 -3.22
C HIS A 153 30.72 -4.51 -3.83
N PRO A 154 30.57 -4.29 -5.18
CA PRO A 154 29.31 -3.92 -5.80
C PRO A 154 28.18 -4.94 -5.59
N LEU A 155 28.51 -6.25 -5.54
CA LEU A 155 27.53 -7.30 -5.27
C LEU A 155 26.95 -7.20 -3.84
N ALA A 156 27.72 -6.69 -2.87
CA ALA A 156 27.19 -6.42 -1.53
C ALA A 156 26.18 -5.25 -1.58
N GLY A 157 26.45 -4.23 -2.40
CA GLY A 157 25.51 -3.14 -2.64
C GLY A 157 24.23 -3.61 -3.33
N LEU A 158 24.35 -4.45 -4.34
CA LEU A 158 23.24 -5.07 -5.02
C LEU A 158 22.39 -5.91 -4.05
N ALA A 159 23.04 -6.73 -3.21
CA ALA A 159 22.36 -7.52 -2.20
C ALA A 159 21.67 -6.65 -1.13
N ALA A 160 22.28 -5.53 -0.71
CA ALA A 160 21.69 -4.59 0.23
C ALA A 160 20.44 -3.91 -0.37
N GLY A 161 20.51 -3.44 -1.62
CA GLY A 161 19.37 -2.86 -2.33
C GLY A 161 18.24 -3.87 -2.50
N PHE A 162 18.55 -5.08 -2.95
CA PHE A 162 17.56 -6.15 -3.11
C PHE A 162 16.93 -6.56 -1.77
N ALA A 163 17.74 -6.72 -0.71
CA ALA A 163 17.23 -7.06 0.61
C ALA A 163 16.29 -5.98 1.17
N GLY A 164 16.62 -4.70 0.94
CA GLY A 164 15.76 -3.59 1.34
C GLY A 164 14.42 -3.58 0.58
N VAL A 165 14.46 -3.71 -0.75
CA VAL A 165 13.24 -3.68 -1.58
C VAL A 165 12.40 -4.93 -1.34
N SER A 166 12.97 -6.11 -1.44
CA SER A 166 12.25 -7.37 -1.36
C SER A 166 11.88 -7.76 0.08
N GLY A 167 12.85 -7.66 1.00
CA GLY A 167 12.62 -7.97 2.42
C GLY A 167 11.80 -6.92 3.15
N GLY A 168 11.77 -5.69 2.64
CA GLY A 168 11.01 -4.58 3.19
C GLY A 168 9.63 -4.37 2.59
N PHE A 169 9.14 -5.29 1.77
CA PHE A 169 7.86 -5.13 1.06
C PHE A 169 6.66 -4.85 1.98
N SER A 170 6.64 -5.48 3.17
CA SER A 170 5.59 -5.29 4.18
C SER A 170 5.96 -4.27 5.26
N ALA A 171 7.00 -3.48 5.07
CA ALA A 171 7.46 -2.47 6.01
C ALA A 171 7.49 -1.10 5.35
N ASN A 172 7.13 -0.07 6.11
CA ASN A 172 7.21 1.31 5.65
C ASN A 172 7.19 2.29 6.81
N LEU A 173 7.80 3.46 6.63
CA LEU A 173 7.73 4.53 7.63
C LEU A 173 6.43 5.32 7.50
N PHE A 174 5.87 5.37 6.31
CA PHE A 174 4.58 6.01 5.99
C PHE A 174 3.57 4.96 5.58
N VAL A 175 2.30 5.32 5.62
CA VAL A 175 1.24 4.49 5.05
C VAL A 175 1.55 4.22 3.58
N SER A 176 1.52 2.98 3.17
CA SER A 176 1.88 2.58 1.82
C SER A 176 0.65 2.45 0.91
N SER A 177 0.90 2.46 -0.40
CA SER A 177 -0.14 2.14 -1.37
C SER A 177 -0.72 0.74 -1.18
N THR A 178 0.11 -0.20 -0.70
CA THR A 178 -0.30 -1.57 -0.40
C THR A 178 -1.32 -1.63 0.73
N ASP A 179 -1.18 -0.80 1.78
CA ASP A 179 -2.16 -0.74 2.87
C ASP A 179 -3.51 -0.26 2.37
N ALA A 180 -3.51 0.80 1.56
CA ALA A 180 -4.73 1.33 0.96
C ALA A 180 -5.40 0.32 0.01
N LEU A 181 -4.60 -0.50 -0.69
CA LEU A 181 -5.07 -1.54 -1.59
C LEU A 181 -5.67 -2.73 -0.83
N LEU A 182 -5.06 -3.14 0.27
CA LEU A 182 -5.49 -4.31 1.03
C LEU A 182 -6.63 -4.01 2.02
N LEU A 183 -6.78 -2.77 2.47
CA LEU A 183 -7.82 -2.39 3.43
C LEU A 183 -9.23 -2.81 3.01
N PRO A 184 -9.73 -2.54 1.79
CA PRO A 184 -11.08 -2.90 1.41
C PRO A 184 -11.32 -4.43 1.42
N PHE A 185 -10.31 -5.23 1.09
CA PHE A 185 -10.41 -6.69 1.21
C PHE A 185 -10.51 -7.15 2.65
N THR A 186 -9.72 -6.53 3.55
CA THR A 186 -9.76 -6.81 4.98
C THR A 186 -11.08 -6.37 5.58
N GLN A 187 -11.61 -5.21 5.18
CA GLN A 187 -12.92 -4.72 5.61
C GLN A 187 -14.04 -5.65 5.15
N ALA A 188 -14.05 -6.09 3.90
CA ALA A 188 -15.07 -7.02 3.39
C ALA A 188 -15.05 -8.36 4.14
N ALA A 189 -13.86 -8.87 4.47
CA ALA A 189 -13.73 -10.08 5.28
C ALA A 189 -14.24 -9.85 6.72
N ALA A 190 -13.91 -8.70 7.33
CA ALA A 190 -14.37 -8.34 8.66
C ALA A 190 -15.89 -8.10 8.70
N GLU A 191 -16.49 -7.44 7.68
CA GLU A 191 -17.94 -7.25 7.56
C GLU A 191 -18.68 -8.61 7.58
N THR A 192 -18.13 -9.61 6.90
CA THR A 192 -18.68 -10.97 6.93
C THR A 192 -18.57 -11.59 8.33
N GLY A 193 -17.43 -11.43 8.99
CA GLY A 193 -17.24 -11.90 10.37
C GLY A 193 -18.15 -11.17 11.37
N ASP A 194 -18.29 -9.86 11.24
CA ASP A 194 -19.15 -9.02 12.08
C ASP A 194 -20.62 -9.42 11.98
N ALA A 195 -21.09 -9.69 10.75
CA ALA A 195 -22.45 -10.17 10.53
C ALA A 195 -22.73 -11.48 11.26
N LEU A 196 -21.74 -12.36 11.30
CA LEU A 196 -21.85 -13.66 11.96
C LEU A 196 -21.72 -13.54 13.49
N ALA A 197 -20.83 -12.68 13.98
CA ALA A 197 -20.50 -12.58 15.41
C ALA A 197 -21.26 -11.47 16.15
N GLY A 198 -21.99 -10.60 15.43
CA GLY A 198 -22.67 -9.44 16.03
C GLY A 198 -21.68 -8.37 16.54
N THR A 199 -20.50 -8.31 15.91
CA THR A 199 -19.44 -7.32 16.24
C THR A 199 -19.41 -6.18 15.22
N ASN A 200 -18.53 -5.20 15.39
CA ASN A 200 -18.31 -4.11 14.44
C ASN A 200 -16.80 -3.86 14.26
N LEU A 201 -16.07 -4.90 13.90
CA LEU A 201 -14.63 -4.83 13.66
C LEU A 201 -14.30 -4.08 12.36
N ALA A 202 -15.10 -4.31 11.31
CA ALA A 202 -14.91 -3.69 10.00
C ALA A 202 -14.90 -2.17 10.09
N GLY A 203 -15.79 -1.59 10.91
CA GLY A 203 -15.85 -0.15 11.15
C GLY A 203 -14.64 0.44 11.86
N SER A 204 -13.86 -0.38 12.59
CA SER A 204 -12.64 0.05 13.27
C SER A 204 -11.37 -0.06 12.39
N LEU A 205 -11.44 -0.73 11.25
CA LEU A 205 -10.31 -0.90 10.36
C LEU A 205 -10.05 0.36 9.52
N SER A 206 -8.81 0.81 9.54
CA SER A 206 -8.36 1.96 8.75
C SER A 206 -7.05 1.64 8.01
N VAL A 207 -6.69 2.48 7.07
CA VAL A 207 -5.40 2.37 6.34
C VAL A 207 -4.21 2.41 7.29
N THR A 208 -4.37 3.02 8.45
CA THR A 208 -3.32 3.17 9.46
C THR A 208 -3.27 2.03 10.48
N SER A 209 -4.14 1.03 10.38
CA SER A 209 -4.23 -0.06 11.38
C SER A 209 -2.90 -0.81 11.58
N ASN A 210 -2.10 -0.98 10.53
CA ASN A 210 -0.79 -1.62 10.59
C ASN A 210 0.39 -0.65 10.70
N TRP A 211 0.14 0.66 10.72
CA TRP A 211 1.19 1.66 10.56
C TRP A 211 2.31 1.55 11.59
N PHE A 212 1.97 1.43 12.88
CA PHE A 212 2.99 1.30 13.94
C PHE A 212 3.83 0.02 13.79
N PHE A 213 3.20 -1.08 13.39
CA PHE A 213 3.91 -2.31 13.11
C PHE A 213 4.87 -2.15 11.94
N MET A 214 4.48 -1.49 10.88
CA MET A 214 5.33 -1.23 9.71
C MET A 214 6.52 -0.32 10.06
N MET A 215 6.31 0.71 10.87
CA MET A 215 7.40 1.58 11.35
C MET A 215 8.42 0.77 12.16
N ALA A 216 7.96 -0.05 13.10
CA ALA A 216 8.82 -0.92 13.89
C ALA A 216 9.55 -1.93 13.00
N SER A 217 8.85 -2.56 12.06
CA SER A 217 9.42 -3.51 11.09
C SER A 217 10.50 -2.85 10.23
N THR A 218 10.30 -1.61 9.81
CA THR A 218 11.30 -0.83 9.04
C THR A 218 12.62 -0.71 9.83
N ALA A 219 12.53 -0.35 11.11
CA ALA A 219 13.72 -0.26 11.97
C ALA A 219 14.42 -1.62 12.14
N VAL A 220 13.66 -2.68 12.36
CA VAL A 220 14.19 -4.04 12.53
C VAL A 220 14.86 -4.53 11.23
N ILE A 221 14.21 -4.37 10.08
CA ILE A 221 14.75 -4.79 8.78
C ILE A 221 16.03 -4.00 8.46
N MET A 222 16.03 -2.69 8.69
CA MET A 222 17.21 -1.85 8.49
C MET A 222 18.40 -2.32 9.34
N LEU A 223 18.17 -2.59 10.63
CA LEU A 223 19.24 -3.04 11.54
C LEU A 223 19.73 -4.44 11.20
N LEU A 224 18.83 -5.41 11.06
CA LEU A 224 19.20 -6.80 10.75
C LEU A 224 19.80 -6.92 9.35
N GLY A 225 19.23 -6.27 8.36
CA GLY A 225 19.75 -6.25 7.00
C GLY A 225 21.16 -5.65 6.96
N THR A 226 21.40 -4.53 7.65
CA THR A 226 22.74 -3.94 7.77
C THR A 226 23.73 -4.91 8.39
N LEU A 227 23.35 -5.55 9.47
CA LEU A 227 24.20 -6.53 10.15
C LEU A 227 24.54 -7.71 9.22
N VAL A 228 23.56 -8.24 8.52
CA VAL A 228 23.76 -9.36 7.58
C VAL A 228 24.67 -8.93 6.42
N ILE A 229 24.42 -7.79 5.80
CA ILE A 229 25.24 -7.33 4.68
C ILE A 229 26.68 -7.05 5.12
N ASP A 230 26.88 -6.25 6.18
CA ASP A 230 28.22 -5.78 6.57
C ASP A 230 29.04 -6.87 7.28
N LYS A 231 28.41 -7.83 7.98
CA LYS A 231 29.12 -8.86 8.75
C LYS A 231 29.20 -10.22 8.07
N PHE A 232 28.25 -10.55 7.21
CA PHE A 232 28.18 -11.89 6.60
C PHE A 232 28.36 -11.85 5.07
N VAL A 233 27.68 -10.96 4.36
CA VAL A 233 27.68 -10.96 2.90
C VAL A 233 28.99 -10.35 2.37
N GLU A 234 29.28 -9.11 2.73
CA GLU A 234 30.44 -8.39 2.20
C GLU A 234 31.78 -9.07 2.55
N PRO A 235 32.02 -9.56 3.77
CA PRO A 235 33.28 -10.27 4.09
C PRO A 235 33.47 -11.56 3.27
N ARG A 236 32.38 -12.25 2.89
CA ARG A 236 32.45 -13.48 2.07
C ARG A 236 32.76 -13.19 0.60
N LEU A 237 32.43 -12.01 0.11
CA LEU A 237 32.72 -11.59 -1.25
C LEU A 237 34.19 -11.16 -1.45
N GLY A 238 34.89 -10.84 -0.35
CA GLY A 238 36.27 -10.41 -0.38
C GLY A 238 36.48 -9.00 -0.93
N LYS A 239 37.74 -8.66 -1.25
CA LYS A 239 38.08 -7.35 -1.83
C LYS A 239 37.75 -7.29 -3.31
N TYR A 240 37.03 -6.27 -3.70
CA TYR A 240 36.71 -6.04 -5.11
C TYR A 240 37.90 -5.47 -5.89
N ASN A 241 38.23 -6.10 -7.03
CA ASN A 241 39.29 -5.63 -7.92
C ASN A 241 38.70 -4.70 -8.99
N LYS A 242 38.98 -3.40 -8.90
CA LYS A 242 38.41 -2.37 -9.80
C LYS A 242 38.86 -2.51 -11.27
N SER A 243 39.90 -3.31 -11.56
CA SER A 243 40.39 -3.49 -12.94
C SER A 243 39.46 -4.35 -13.82
N GLU A 244 38.48 -5.05 -13.22
CA GLU A 244 37.62 -6.01 -13.92
C GLU A 244 36.25 -5.45 -14.34
N ALA A 245 35.92 -4.20 -14.02
CA ALA A 245 34.62 -3.64 -14.31
C ALA A 245 34.65 -2.37 -15.12
N SER A 246 33.95 -2.39 -16.22
CA SER A 246 33.46 -1.21 -16.94
C SER A 246 32.04 -0.89 -16.47
N ILE A 247 31.91 -0.26 -15.30
CA ILE A 247 30.61 0.28 -14.89
C ILE A 247 30.45 1.64 -15.54
N ASP A 248 29.45 1.76 -16.40
CA ASP A 248 29.11 3.03 -17.05
C ASP A 248 28.68 4.06 -16.00
N GLN A 249 29.56 5.05 -15.75
CA GLN A 249 29.34 6.10 -14.75
C GLN A 249 28.44 7.23 -15.26
N ASN A 250 27.89 7.13 -16.48
CA ASN A 250 27.17 8.20 -17.17
C ASN A 250 25.74 8.49 -16.70
N HIS A 251 25.42 8.15 -15.45
CA HIS A 251 24.12 8.50 -14.85
C HIS A 251 24.20 9.78 -13.98
N ASN A 252 24.93 10.77 -14.44
CA ASN A 252 24.97 12.07 -13.77
C ASN A 252 23.67 12.83 -14.03
N GLU A 253 23.03 13.26 -12.93
CA GLU A 253 21.86 14.14 -13.02
C GLU A 253 22.27 15.47 -13.66
N THR A 254 21.41 16.01 -14.49
CA THR A 254 21.58 17.34 -15.07
C THR A 254 21.35 18.41 -14.00
N GLU A 255 22.02 19.58 -14.14
CA GLU A 255 21.76 20.71 -13.26
C GLU A 255 20.27 21.10 -13.22
N LYS A 256 19.56 20.92 -14.33
CA LYS A 256 18.15 21.19 -14.46
C LYS A 256 17.32 20.27 -13.56
N GLU A 257 17.64 18.97 -13.53
CA GLU A 257 16.97 17.99 -12.67
C GLU A 257 17.18 18.29 -11.18
N ILE A 258 18.42 18.63 -10.80
CA ILE A 258 18.73 19.00 -9.40
C ILE A 258 17.98 20.27 -8.98
N LYS A 259 17.92 21.29 -9.83
CA LYS A 259 17.16 22.53 -9.57
C LYS A 259 15.66 22.23 -9.48
N ALA A 260 15.14 21.39 -10.37
CA ALA A 260 13.74 20.95 -10.37
C ALA A 260 13.42 20.19 -9.07
N PHE A 261 14.27 19.27 -8.62
CA PHE A 261 14.10 18.52 -7.40
C PHE A 261 14.04 19.43 -6.16
N LYS A 262 14.99 20.36 -6.03
CA LYS A 262 15.00 21.33 -4.93
C LYS A 262 13.75 22.20 -4.92
N PHE A 263 13.27 22.63 -6.09
CA PHE A 263 12.04 23.40 -6.21
C PHE A 263 10.82 22.57 -5.82
N THR A 264 10.71 21.33 -6.32
CA THR A 264 9.61 20.44 -5.99
C THR A 264 9.54 20.18 -4.49
N ASN A 265 10.68 19.92 -3.82
CA ASN A 265 10.70 19.70 -2.38
C ASN A 265 10.22 20.93 -1.59
N LYS A 266 10.53 22.16 -2.05
CA LYS A 266 9.97 23.37 -1.44
C LYS A 266 8.45 23.44 -1.60
N VAL A 267 7.94 23.13 -2.80
CA VAL A 267 6.49 23.09 -3.05
C VAL A 267 5.84 22.00 -2.19
N MET A 268 6.45 20.84 -2.08
CA MET A 268 5.94 19.75 -1.24
C MET A 268 5.90 20.10 0.24
N LEU A 269 6.89 20.85 0.74
CA LEU A 269 6.86 21.39 2.11
C LEU A 269 5.68 22.34 2.31
N VAL A 270 5.37 23.19 1.33
CA VAL A 270 4.20 24.08 1.38
C VAL A 270 2.91 23.26 1.36
N VAL A 271 2.79 22.28 0.46
CA VAL A 271 1.62 21.40 0.38
C VAL A 271 1.41 20.66 1.69
N LEU A 272 2.46 20.08 2.25
CA LEU A 272 2.41 19.41 3.55
C LEU A 272 2.01 20.37 4.68
N GLY A 273 2.59 21.58 4.68
CA GLY A 273 2.22 22.63 5.63
C GLY A 273 0.75 23.03 5.54
N LEU A 274 0.20 23.14 4.34
CA LEU A 274 -1.22 23.41 4.12
C LEU A 274 -2.11 22.25 4.58
N ILE A 275 -1.71 21.01 4.34
CA ILE A 275 -2.43 19.82 4.84
C ILE A 275 -2.44 19.81 6.37
N VAL A 276 -1.29 20.04 7.01
CA VAL A 276 -1.20 20.13 8.48
C VAL A 276 -2.03 21.29 9.00
N LEU A 277 -1.97 22.47 8.37
CA LEU A 277 -2.76 23.62 8.75
C LEU A 277 -4.26 23.36 8.66
N ALA A 278 -4.70 22.66 7.60
CA ALA A 278 -6.09 22.27 7.42
C ALA A 278 -6.58 21.23 8.45
N ALA A 279 -5.65 20.50 9.08
CA ALA A 279 -5.93 19.53 10.13
C ALA A 279 -5.91 20.16 11.56
N LEU A 280 -5.40 21.39 11.71
CA LEU A 280 -5.35 22.04 13.02
C LEU A 280 -6.70 22.67 13.39
N PRO A 281 -7.09 22.63 14.68
CA PRO A 281 -8.24 23.36 15.19
C PRO A 281 -7.96 24.85 15.17
N LEU A 282 -8.55 25.57 14.24
CA LEU A 282 -8.35 27.02 14.08
C LEU A 282 -9.21 27.85 15.03
N ASP A 283 -10.28 27.27 15.60
CA ASP A 283 -11.14 27.99 16.56
C ASP A 283 -11.69 27.03 17.64
N LYS A 284 -11.52 27.41 18.89
CA LYS A 284 -11.98 26.64 20.05
C LYS A 284 -13.52 26.65 20.22
N GLY A 285 -14.23 27.50 19.51
CA GLY A 285 -15.70 27.67 19.63
C GLY A 285 -16.51 27.14 18.49
N ASN A 286 -16.03 27.15 17.24
CA ASN A 286 -16.81 26.89 16.04
C ASN A 286 -16.46 25.63 15.25
N LYS A 287 -15.58 24.78 15.74
CA LYS A 287 -15.25 23.46 15.11
C LYS A 287 -15.03 23.52 13.57
N ILE A 288 -14.39 24.57 13.08
CA ILE A 288 -14.06 24.68 11.65
C ILE A 288 -12.77 23.87 11.43
N PHE A 289 -12.92 22.56 11.32
CA PHE A 289 -11.85 21.68 10.86
C PHE A 289 -12.09 21.39 9.39
N LEU A 290 -11.22 21.86 8.53
CA LEU A 290 -11.30 21.56 7.10
C LEU A 290 -11.11 20.07 6.79
N LEU A 291 -10.28 19.37 7.57
CA LEU A 291 -9.96 17.96 7.41
C LEU A 291 -10.33 17.08 8.61
N GLY A 292 -11.07 17.62 9.60
CA GLY A 292 -11.59 16.86 10.73
C GLY A 292 -11.04 17.26 12.09
N ASP A 293 -11.68 16.75 13.12
CA ASP A 293 -11.37 17.01 14.52
C ASP A 293 -10.29 16.04 15.02
N LEU A 294 -9.13 16.58 15.40
CA LEU A 294 -8.04 15.78 16.00
C LEU A 294 -8.35 15.31 17.42
N SER A 295 -9.49 15.75 17.98
CA SER A 295 -9.91 15.44 19.36
C SER A 295 -11.00 14.37 19.46
N THR A 296 -11.39 13.73 18.37
CA THR A 296 -12.42 12.68 18.43
C THR A 296 -11.91 11.37 19.02
N ASN A 297 -12.80 10.66 19.69
CA ASN A 297 -12.50 9.45 20.45
C ASN A 297 -12.27 8.25 19.53
N VAL A 298 -11.22 7.47 19.78
CA VAL A 298 -10.93 6.21 19.07
C VAL A 298 -11.47 5.03 19.87
N PRO A 299 -12.25 4.14 19.25
CA PRO A 299 -12.46 2.83 19.86
C PRO A 299 -11.16 2.01 19.75
N LEU A 300 -10.45 1.87 20.85
CA LEU A 300 -9.31 0.96 20.98
C LEU A 300 -9.72 -0.28 21.75
N TRP A 301 -9.08 -1.41 21.45
CA TRP A 301 -9.24 -2.61 22.27
C TRP A 301 -8.71 -2.36 23.67
N GLY A 302 -9.59 -2.41 24.63
CA GLY A 302 -9.31 -2.27 26.05
C GLY A 302 -10.17 -3.25 26.86
N THR A 303 -10.30 -3.00 28.15
CA THR A 303 -11.23 -3.72 29.01
C THR A 303 -12.38 -2.80 29.41
N ASN A 304 -13.63 -3.27 29.25
CA ASN A 304 -14.80 -2.54 29.75
C ASN A 304 -14.82 -2.49 31.28
N ALA A 305 -15.83 -1.84 31.87
CA ALA A 305 -15.98 -1.74 33.33
C ALA A 305 -16.11 -3.11 34.02
N GLU A 306 -16.41 -4.17 33.26
CA GLU A 306 -16.57 -5.55 33.74
C GLU A 306 -15.29 -6.38 33.57
N GLY A 307 -14.19 -5.78 33.07
CA GLY A 307 -12.90 -6.44 32.83
C GLY A 307 -12.86 -7.34 31.60
N LEU A 308 -13.88 -7.30 30.73
CA LEU A 308 -13.92 -8.06 29.49
C LEU A 308 -13.28 -7.27 28.33
N PRO A 309 -12.62 -7.95 27.36
CA PRO A 309 -12.12 -7.29 26.16
C PRO A 309 -13.27 -6.58 25.43
N ALA A 310 -13.16 -5.28 25.24
CA ALA A 310 -14.15 -4.47 24.57
C ALA A 310 -13.47 -3.29 23.84
N LEU A 311 -14.18 -2.72 22.85
CA LEU A 311 -13.77 -1.46 22.26
C LEU A 311 -14.09 -0.33 23.25
N VAL A 312 -13.05 0.31 23.76
CA VAL A 312 -13.15 1.44 24.68
C VAL A 312 -12.83 2.71 23.90
N GLU A 313 -13.68 3.71 24.01
CA GLU A 313 -13.41 5.02 23.46
C GLU A 313 -12.27 5.70 24.25
N VAL A 314 -11.17 5.96 23.58
CA VAL A 314 -10.02 6.65 24.16
C VAL A 314 -9.85 7.99 23.47
N ASP A 315 -9.77 9.06 24.25
CA ASP A 315 -9.40 10.37 23.74
C ASP A 315 -8.03 10.29 23.08
N GLY A 316 -7.93 10.54 21.78
CA GLY A 316 -6.68 10.35 21.09
C GLY A 316 -6.48 11.25 19.88
N PHE A 317 -5.28 11.81 19.82
CA PHE A 317 -4.73 12.52 18.67
C PHE A 317 -4.83 11.72 17.35
N LEU A 318 -4.90 10.38 17.41
CA LEU A 318 -4.88 9.48 16.26
C LEU A 318 -6.26 9.21 15.66
N ASN A 319 -7.34 9.72 16.26
CA ASN A 319 -8.71 9.47 15.79
C ASN A 319 -9.30 10.58 14.93
N SER A 320 -8.48 11.42 14.40
CA SER A 320 -9.00 12.42 13.47
C SER A 320 -9.47 11.75 12.16
N ILE A 321 -10.42 12.37 11.49
CA ILE A 321 -10.76 12.15 10.09
C ILE A 321 -9.49 11.99 9.21
N PHE A 322 -8.38 12.61 9.63
CA PHE A 322 -7.07 12.48 9.01
C PHE A 322 -6.60 11.03 8.88
N PHE A 323 -6.98 10.14 9.79
CA PHE A 323 -6.64 8.72 9.75
C PHE A 323 -7.77 7.85 9.20
N GLN A 324 -8.90 8.42 8.82
CA GLN A 324 -9.93 7.68 8.09
C GLN A 324 -9.44 7.39 6.67
N GLY A 325 -9.62 6.15 6.24
CA GLY A 325 -8.98 5.58 5.05
C GLY A 325 -9.08 6.44 3.79
N ASP A 326 -10.24 6.98 3.49
CA ASP A 326 -10.49 7.74 2.26
C ASP A 326 -9.74 9.08 2.24
N ILE A 327 -9.65 9.76 3.37
CA ILE A 327 -8.95 11.04 3.48
C ILE A 327 -7.44 10.84 3.39
N VAL A 328 -6.90 9.81 4.06
CA VAL A 328 -5.47 9.47 3.96
C VAL A 328 -5.12 9.14 2.51
N MET A 329 -5.94 8.36 1.82
CA MET A 329 -5.74 8.05 0.41
C MET A 329 -5.74 9.30 -0.47
N MET A 330 -6.65 10.24 -0.21
CA MET A 330 -6.72 11.51 -0.95
C MET A 330 -5.51 12.40 -0.69
N ILE A 331 -5.01 12.44 0.55
CA ILE A 331 -3.78 13.15 0.91
C ILE A 331 -2.59 12.53 0.18
N MET A 332 -2.46 11.21 0.18
CA MET A 332 -1.41 10.51 -0.56
C MET A 332 -1.50 10.81 -2.07
N PHE A 333 -2.70 10.77 -2.64
CA PHE A 333 -2.92 11.15 -4.04
C PHE A 333 -2.39 12.56 -4.32
N VAL A 334 -2.76 13.55 -3.50
CA VAL A 334 -2.32 14.94 -3.69
C VAL A 334 -0.80 15.05 -3.58
N ILE A 335 -0.18 14.40 -2.59
CA ILE A 335 1.27 14.43 -2.40
C ILE A 335 2.00 13.81 -3.60
N PHE A 336 1.60 12.63 -4.04
CA PHE A 336 2.27 11.93 -5.15
C PHE A 336 2.02 12.62 -6.49
N ALA A 337 0.78 13.01 -6.78
CA ALA A 337 0.44 13.70 -8.02
C ALA A 337 1.12 15.08 -8.09
N ALA A 338 1.08 15.87 -7.02
CA ALA A 338 1.74 17.17 -6.98
C ALA A 338 3.26 17.04 -7.15
N SER A 339 3.91 16.09 -6.46
CA SER A 339 5.35 15.87 -6.61
C SER A 339 5.71 15.47 -8.05
N GLY A 340 4.95 14.55 -8.65
CA GLY A 340 5.15 14.11 -10.03
C GLY A 340 4.93 15.23 -11.04
N LEU A 341 3.84 15.98 -10.93
CA LEU A 341 3.52 17.08 -11.85
C LEU A 341 4.53 18.22 -11.74
N VAL A 342 4.79 18.71 -10.53
CA VAL A 342 5.70 19.84 -10.31
C VAL A 342 7.11 19.50 -10.80
N TYR A 343 7.59 18.31 -10.46
CA TYR A 343 8.91 17.87 -10.92
C TYR A 343 8.93 17.63 -12.44
N GLY A 344 7.93 16.95 -12.98
CA GLY A 344 7.84 16.63 -14.40
C GLY A 344 7.88 17.87 -15.29
N PHE A 345 7.12 18.91 -14.96
CA PHE A 345 7.15 20.18 -15.68
C PHE A 345 8.45 20.94 -15.46
N LYS A 346 8.96 20.99 -14.24
CA LYS A 346 10.17 21.77 -13.94
C LYS A 346 11.45 21.14 -14.48
N SER A 347 11.53 19.82 -14.50
CA SER A 347 12.65 19.08 -15.12
C SER A 347 12.60 19.12 -16.64
N GLY A 348 11.39 19.35 -17.23
CA GLY A 348 11.14 19.33 -18.66
C GLY A 348 10.80 17.94 -19.20
N LYS A 349 10.54 16.95 -18.32
CA LYS A 349 10.01 15.64 -18.71
C LYS A 349 8.61 15.79 -19.32
N PHE A 350 7.80 16.68 -18.74
CA PHE A 350 6.52 17.10 -19.30
C PHE A 350 6.69 18.49 -19.92
N ALA A 351 6.70 18.59 -21.23
CA ALA A 351 6.80 19.86 -21.94
C ALA A 351 5.43 20.55 -22.07
N LYS A 352 4.37 19.75 -22.18
CA LYS A 352 2.98 20.20 -22.34
C LYS A 352 2.07 19.44 -21.37
N PRO A 353 0.90 20.01 -21.01
CA PRO A 353 -0.09 19.28 -20.19
C PRO A 353 -0.53 17.96 -20.83
N ALA A 354 -0.52 17.86 -22.14
CA ALA A 354 -0.82 16.62 -22.87
C ALA A 354 0.19 15.49 -22.59
N ASP A 355 1.42 15.79 -22.17
CA ASP A 355 2.46 14.79 -21.87
C ASP A 355 2.18 14.05 -20.55
N VAL A 356 1.29 14.60 -19.72
CA VAL A 356 0.83 13.96 -18.47
C VAL A 356 -0.06 12.74 -18.78
N VAL A 357 -0.86 12.82 -19.84
CA VAL A 357 -1.81 11.75 -20.22
C VAL A 357 -1.11 10.42 -20.51
N PRO A 358 -0.03 10.36 -21.32
CA PRO A 358 0.72 9.12 -21.52
C PRO A 358 1.28 8.51 -20.21
N ALA A 359 1.70 9.34 -19.25
CA ALA A 359 2.17 8.86 -17.95
C ALA A 359 1.02 8.21 -17.14
N MET A 360 -0.16 8.83 -17.16
CA MET A 360 -1.37 8.26 -16.53
C MET A 360 -1.82 6.97 -17.23
N VAL A 361 -1.82 6.93 -18.55
CA VAL A 361 -2.18 5.73 -19.33
C VAL A 361 -1.21 4.58 -19.01
N LYS A 362 0.07 4.88 -18.91
CA LYS A 362 1.07 3.86 -18.55
C LYS A 362 0.87 3.36 -17.12
N ALA A 363 0.61 4.25 -16.16
CA ALA A 363 0.27 3.85 -14.80
C ALA A 363 -0.94 2.92 -14.75
N MET A 364 -1.97 3.20 -15.55
CA MET A 364 -3.14 2.32 -15.67
C MET A 364 -2.81 0.98 -16.35
N ALA A 365 -1.95 1.00 -17.36
CA ALA A 365 -1.53 -0.22 -18.05
C ALA A 365 -0.68 -1.13 -17.15
N ASP A 366 0.15 -0.55 -16.29
CA ASP A 366 0.97 -1.27 -15.31
C ASP A 366 0.10 -1.97 -14.24
N MET A 367 -1.15 -1.54 -14.08
CA MET A 367 -2.15 -2.20 -13.20
C MET A 367 -2.85 -3.40 -13.86
N ALA A 368 -2.80 -3.54 -15.18
CA ALA A 368 -3.52 -4.60 -15.90
C ALA A 368 -3.18 -6.04 -15.45
N PRO A 369 -2.01 -6.35 -14.85
CA PRO A 369 -1.72 -7.66 -14.29
C PRO A 369 -2.33 -7.91 -12.90
N ILE A 370 -2.81 -6.87 -12.22
CA ILE A 370 -3.44 -6.94 -10.89
C ILE A 370 -4.93 -7.21 -11.04
#